data_ed4520fae921b5ccede25de400ab12b6
#
_entry.id   ed4520fae921b5ccede25de400ab12b6
#
_cell.length_a   1.000
_cell.length_b   1.000
_cell.length_c   1.000
_cell.angle_alpha   90.00
_cell.angle_beta   90.00
_cell.angle_gamma   90.00
#
_symmetry.space_group_name_H-M   'P 1'
#
loop_
_entity.id
_entity.type
_entity.pdbx_description
1 polymer ?
#
loop_
_entity_poly.entity_id
_entity_poly.type
_entity_poly.pdbx_seq_one_letter_code
_entity_poly.pdbx_strand_id
1 'polypeptide(L)'
;MTGYQESPARTLWDLLEAGDDQQNALEAFDHEPLSFEALRSLIDATVAILNAHGVGNGDRVAVVLNNGPAMAACFLGVAAGAAAAPLNPAYKSEEFEFYLTDLEPTILVVEEDQSSPAVDIAAKLGIPVVRLRATPEWGAGHFTLLFPGELKGRMPASREFGKADDIALLLHTSGTTSRPKLVPLRHRNLCASAFNVAATLKLAENDRGLNIMPLFHIHGLVAGLLAPLSAGGCVVCSKGFNALKFFSWMTEARPTWYSAVPTMHQAILSRASKSAEIIRNNPLRFIRSSSSSIPPQVIREIEEIFGCPLIESYGMTEASHQMASNPLPPGLRRPGSVGLPAGPEIAIAGENGRGLGLGETGEIVIRGENVMNGYVDNEAANAEAFTSEGFFRTGDQGVIDHDGYLSITGRLKEIINRGGEKVSPREIDEVLMDHPCVAQCVCFAVPHAKLGEDIAVAIVLRGTMTADARSIKEFCASRLAEFKVPETVIFLEEIPKGATGKLQRIGLAAKLGLA
;
A
#
# COMPACT_ATOMS: atom_id res chain seq x y z
N MET A 1 -12.97 17.65 -17.41
CA MET A 1 -13.42 16.26 -17.64
C MET A 1 -12.19 15.49 -18.12
N THR A 2 -11.46 14.87 -17.20
CA THR A 2 -10.44 13.87 -17.56
C THR A 2 -11.23 12.63 -17.97
N GLY A 3 -11.23 12.30 -19.28
CA GLY A 3 -11.91 11.13 -19.79
C GLY A 3 -11.36 9.88 -19.10
N TYR A 4 -12.22 9.17 -18.41
CA TYR A 4 -11.94 7.84 -17.91
C TYR A 4 -11.56 6.97 -19.11
N GLN A 5 -10.32 6.48 -19.12
CA GLN A 5 -9.88 5.48 -20.10
C GLN A 5 -10.04 4.11 -19.45
N GLU A 6 -10.85 3.24 -20.07
CA GLU A 6 -10.93 1.85 -19.64
C GLU A 6 -9.58 1.16 -19.82
N SER A 7 -9.23 0.28 -18.88
CA SER A 7 -8.06 -0.58 -19.01
C SER A 7 -8.22 -1.49 -20.22
N PRO A 8 -7.23 -1.60 -21.09
CA PRO A 8 -7.26 -2.55 -22.19
C PRO A 8 -7.23 -4.01 -21.69
N ALA A 9 -6.58 -4.25 -20.55
CA ALA A 9 -6.51 -5.56 -19.90
C ALA A 9 -7.70 -5.76 -18.97
N ARG A 10 -8.30 -6.95 -18.99
CA ARG A 10 -9.41 -7.33 -18.11
C ARG A 10 -9.02 -8.36 -17.06
N THR A 11 -7.93 -9.10 -17.31
CA THR A 11 -7.36 -10.08 -16.40
C THR A 11 -5.88 -9.81 -16.17
N LEU A 12 -5.31 -10.39 -15.10
CA LEU A 12 -3.87 -10.27 -14.85
C LEU A 12 -3.04 -10.97 -15.94
N TRP A 13 -3.61 -11.94 -16.65
CA TRP A 13 -2.98 -12.54 -17.82
C TRP A 13 -2.88 -11.52 -18.96
N ASP A 14 -4.01 -10.87 -19.32
CA ASP A 14 -4.02 -9.84 -20.38
C ASP A 14 -3.05 -8.69 -20.07
N LEU A 15 -2.91 -8.33 -18.80
CA LEU A 15 -2.02 -7.26 -18.35
C LEU A 15 -0.55 -7.54 -18.74
N LEU A 16 -0.13 -8.78 -18.74
CA LEU A 16 1.24 -9.18 -19.07
C LEU A 16 1.51 -9.22 -20.58
N GLU A 17 0.48 -9.10 -21.41
CA GLU A 17 0.63 -9.00 -22.87
C GLU A 17 1.23 -7.64 -23.31
N ALA A 18 1.28 -6.65 -22.41
CA ALA A 18 1.86 -5.33 -22.70
C ALA A 18 3.38 -5.36 -22.94
N GLY A 19 4.09 -6.36 -22.40
CA GLY A 19 5.55 -6.46 -22.53
C GLY A 19 5.98 -7.32 -23.70
N ASP A 20 7.01 -6.86 -24.43
CA ASP A 20 7.67 -7.65 -25.47
C ASP A 20 8.31 -8.91 -24.87
N ASP A 21 8.30 -10.02 -25.61
CA ASP A 21 8.78 -11.32 -25.17
C ASP A 21 10.19 -11.30 -24.57
N GLN A 22 11.10 -10.56 -25.20
CA GLN A 22 12.51 -10.51 -24.83
C GLN A 22 12.85 -9.44 -23.80
N GLN A 23 11.91 -8.56 -23.46
CA GLN A 23 12.12 -7.55 -22.42
C GLN A 23 12.12 -8.18 -21.02
N ASN A 24 12.94 -7.61 -20.14
CA ASN A 24 12.96 -8.00 -18.74
C ASN A 24 11.67 -7.58 -18.03
N ALA A 25 10.94 -8.53 -17.48
CA ALA A 25 9.76 -8.29 -16.66
C ALA A 25 10.12 -8.17 -15.17
N LEU A 26 10.89 -9.13 -14.66
CA LEU A 26 11.36 -9.14 -13.28
C LEU A 26 12.88 -9.19 -13.23
N GLU A 27 13.44 -8.41 -12.35
CA GLU A 27 14.86 -8.42 -12.01
C GLU A 27 15.02 -8.50 -10.49
N ALA A 28 16.16 -9.01 -10.05
CA ALA A 28 16.58 -9.01 -8.67
C ALA A 28 18.10 -8.99 -8.59
N PHE A 29 18.61 -8.61 -7.42
CA PHE A 29 20.04 -8.59 -7.15
C PHE A 29 20.60 -10.01 -7.09
N ASP A 30 21.75 -10.22 -7.70
CA ASP A 30 22.42 -11.53 -7.77
C ASP A 30 21.67 -12.62 -8.57
N HIS A 31 20.77 -12.24 -9.49
CA HIS A 31 19.99 -13.15 -10.33
C HIS A 31 20.00 -12.69 -11.78
N GLU A 32 19.93 -13.63 -12.71
CA GLU A 32 19.62 -13.32 -14.09
C GLU A 32 18.19 -12.77 -14.21
N PRO A 33 17.93 -11.82 -15.10
CA PRO A 33 16.58 -11.30 -15.33
C PRO A 33 15.60 -12.38 -15.81
N LEU A 34 14.33 -12.21 -15.53
CA LEU A 34 13.24 -13.00 -16.10
C LEU A 34 12.51 -12.17 -17.17
N SER A 35 12.50 -12.65 -18.40
CA SER A 35 11.81 -11.97 -19.51
C SER A 35 10.28 -12.08 -19.37
N PHE A 36 9.53 -11.28 -20.15
CA PHE A 36 8.07 -11.38 -20.19
C PHE A 36 7.61 -12.75 -20.73
N GLU A 37 8.30 -13.31 -21.75
CA GLU A 37 8.02 -14.65 -22.27
C GLU A 37 8.19 -15.71 -21.16
N ALA A 38 9.31 -15.67 -20.43
CA ALA A 38 9.60 -16.61 -19.35
C ALA A 38 8.62 -16.43 -18.18
N LEU A 39 8.24 -15.19 -17.83
CA LEU A 39 7.25 -14.91 -16.80
C LEU A 39 5.87 -15.46 -17.20
N ARG A 40 5.40 -15.22 -18.43
CA ARG A 40 4.15 -15.80 -18.93
C ARG A 40 4.18 -17.33 -18.89
N SER A 41 5.27 -17.94 -19.31
CA SER A 41 5.44 -19.40 -19.25
C SER A 41 5.39 -19.93 -17.81
N LEU A 42 6.00 -19.24 -16.85
CA LEU A 42 5.96 -19.60 -15.45
C LEU A 42 4.55 -19.47 -14.85
N ILE A 43 3.83 -18.41 -15.20
CA ILE A 43 2.43 -18.20 -14.76
C ILE A 43 1.52 -19.29 -15.34
N ASP A 44 1.66 -19.59 -16.62
CA ASP A 44 0.92 -20.65 -17.29
C ASP A 44 1.15 -22.02 -16.63
N ALA A 45 2.39 -22.37 -16.35
CA ALA A 45 2.76 -23.58 -15.63
C ALA A 45 2.19 -23.59 -14.19
N THR A 46 2.17 -22.41 -13.52
CA THR A 46 1.59 -22.27 -12.17
C THR A 46 0.08 -22.53 -12.18
N VAL A 47 -0.65 -21.94 -13.13
CA VAL A 47 -2.09 -22.19 -13.28
C VAL A 47 -2.34 -23.66 -13.58
N ALA A 48 -1.56 -24.26 -14.50
CA ALA A 48 -1.69 -25.67 -14.85
C ALA A 48 -1.48 -26.61 -13.66
N ILE A 49 -0.44 -26.39 -12.85
CA ILE A 49 -0.17 -27.24 -11.66
C ILE A 49 -1.22 -27.06 -10.57
N LEU A 50 -1.72 -25.84 -10.34
CA LEU A 50 -2.82 -25.58 -9.42
C LEU A 50 -4.08 -26.35 -9.83
N ASN A 51 -4.50 -26.20 -11.09
CA ASN A 51 -5.69 -26.89 -11.62
C ASN A 51 -5.51 -28.43 -11.62
N ALA A 52 -4.32 -28.93 -11.91
CA ALA A 52 -4.03 -30.36 -11.85
C ALA A 52 -4.20 -30.93 -10.42
N HIS A 53 -4.09 -30.11 -9.38
CA HIS A 53 -4.38 -30.48 -8.00
C HIS A 53 -5.78 -30.04 -7.53
N GLY A 54 -6.66 -29.62 -8.44
CA GLY A 54 -8.02 -29.19 -8.14
C GLY A 54 -8.13 -27.85 -7.41
N VAL A 55 -7.14 -26.98 -7.58
CA VAL A 55 -7.16 -25.58 -7.10
C VAL A 55 -7.35 -24.66 -8.28
N GLY A 56 -8.39 -23.84 -8.28
CA GLY A 56 -8.75 -23.00 -9.42
C GLY A 56 -9.62 -21.81 -9.03
N ASN A 57 -10.38 -21.28 -9.98
CA ASN A 57 -11.28 -20.15 -9.77
C ASN A 57 -12.21 -20.38 -8.58
N GLY A 58 -12.29 -19.37 -7.69
CA GLY A 58 -13.05 -19.42 -6.47
C GLY A 58 -12.31 -20.00 -5.25
N ASP A 59 -11.17 -20.68 -5.46
CA ASP A 59 -10.31 -21.13 -4.37
C ASP A 59 -9.45 -20.01 -3.82
N ARG A 60 -9.23 -20.01 -2.50
CA ARG A 60 -8.38 -19.04 -1.80
C ARG A 60 -7.02 -19.68 -1.52
N VAL A 61 -5.95 -19.05 -1.94
CA VAL A 61 -4.58 -19.53 -1.74
C VAL A 61 -3.83 -18.55 -0.83
N ALA A 62 -3.59 -18.98 0.42
CA ALA A 62 -2.75 -18.20 1.32
C ALA A 62 -1.29 -18.28 0.87
N VAL A 63 -0.59 -17.14 0.82
CA VAL A 63 0.81 -17.04 0.40
C VAL A 63 1.62 -16.39 1.51
N VAL A 64 2.57 -17.13 2.09
CA VAL A 64 3.48 -16.65 3.14
C VAL A 64 4.91 -16.82 2.67
N LEU A 65 5.39 -15.85 1.91
CA LEU A 65 6.72 -15.81 1.32
C LEU A 65 7.45 -14.54 1.74
N ASN A 66 8.78 -14.61 1.81
CA ASN A 66 9.58 -13.40 1.97
C ASN A 66 9.47 -12.49 0.76
N ASN A 67 9.62 -11.18 0.99
CA ASN A 67 9.61 -10.21 -0.10
C ASN A 67 10.75 -10.49 -1.08
N GLY A 68 10.45 -10.42 -2.36
CA GLY A 68 11.43 -10.70 -3.41
C GLY A 68 10.80 -11.15 -4.72
N PRO A 69 11.61 -11.54 -5.71
CA PRO A 69 11.12 -11.89 -7.04
C PRO A 69 10.24 -13.15 -7.04
N ALA A 70 10.56 -14.16 -6.21
CA ALA A 70 9.73 -15.37 -6.09
C ALA A 70 8.32 -15.07 -5.54
N MET A 71 8.22 -14.15 -4.57
CA MET A 71 6.90 -13.69 -4.08
C MET A 71 6.14 -12.95 -5.17
N ALA A 72 6.81 -12.09 -5.96
CA ALA A 72 6.18 -11.35 -7.06
C ALA A 72 5.62 -12.31 -8.12
N ALA A 73 6.43 -13.25 -8.59
CA ALA A 73 6.01 -14.23 -9.59
C ALA A 73 4.96 -15.21 -9.06
N CYS A 74 5.08 -15.67 -7.80
CA CYS A 74 4.09 -16.53 -7.16
C CYS A 74 2.73 -15.84 -7.03
N PHE A 75 2.72 -14.56 -6.62
CA PHE A 75 1.48 -13.78 -6.60
C PHE A 75 0.82 -13.74 -7.99
N LEU A 76 1.58 -13.40 -9.04
CA LEU A 76 1.06 -13.34 -10.40
C LEU A 76 0.51 -14.69 -10.87
N GLY A 77 1.25 -15.79 -10.61
CA GLY A 77 0.84 -17.14 -11.03
C GLY A 77 -0.40 -17.64 -10.29
N VAL A 78 -0.47 -17.43 -8.98
CA VAL A 78 -1.65 -17.80 -8.18
C VAL A 78 -2.85 -16.94 -8.56
N ALA A 79 -2.68 -15.62 -8.61
CA ALA A 79 -3.75 -14.68 -8.91
C ALA A 79 -4.29 -14.82 -10.36
N ALA A 80 -3.53 -15.41 -11.28
CA ALA A 80 -4.00 -15.68 -12.63
C ALA A 80 -5.02 -16.85 -12.71
N GLY A 81 -5.06 -17.76 -11.72
CA GLY A 81 -5.94 -18.93 -11.74
C GLY A 81 -6.72 -19.19 -10.46
N ALA A 82 -6.48 -18.42 -9.38
CA ALA A 82 -7.17 -18.55 -8.10
C ALA A 82 -7.12 -17.21 -7.35
N ALA A 83 -7.75 -17.11 -6.18
CA ALA A 83 -7.66 -15.92 -5.34
C ALA A 83 -6.40 -15.96 -4.46
N ALA A 84 -5.39 -15.16 -4.79
CA ALA A 84 -4.18 -15.03 -3.97
C ALA A 84 -4.47 -14.24 -2.70
N ALA A 85 -3.98 -14.72 -1.55
CA ALA A 85 -4.09 -14.05 -0.26
C ALA A 85 -2.70 -13.94 0.39
N PRO A 86 -1.89 -12.94 0.01
CA PRO A 86 -0.59 -12.69 0.62
C PRO A 86 -0.71 -12.28 2.08
N LEU A 87 0.02 -12.95 2.95
CA LEU A 87 0.10 -12.65 4.38
C LEU A 87 1.52 -12.23 4.74
N ASN A 88 1.66 -11.39 5.76
CA ASN A 88 2.96 -10.94 6.24
C ASN A 88 3.75 -12.13 6.85
N PRO A 89 4.93 -12.49 6.32
CA PRO A 89 5.72 -13.60 6.83
C PRO A 89 6.26 -13.38 8.26
N ALA A 90 6.22 -12.14 8.75
CA ALA A 90 6.65 -11.79 10.11
C ALA A 90 5.53 -11.94 11.17
N TYR A 91 4.34 -12.38 10.80
CA TYR A 91 3.27 -12.65 11.75
C TYR A 91 3.63 -13.76 12.74
N LYS A 92 3.10 -13.64 13.95
CA LYS A 92 3.23 -14.66 15.00
C LYS A 92 2.10 -15.70 14.90
N SER A 93 2.20 -16.78 15.66
CA SER A 93 1.24 -17.89 15.64
C SER A 93 -0.22 -17.43 15.83
N GLU A 94 -0.48 -16.52 16.78
CA GLU A 94 -1.84 -16.02 17.06
C GLU A 94 -2.40 -15.22 15.87
N GLU A 95 -1.55 -14.44 15.20
CA GLU A 95 -1.96 -13.68 14.01
C GLU A 95 -2.22 -14.63 12.84
N PHE A 96 -1.36 -15.63 12.60
CA PHE A 96 -1.62 -16.66 11.58
C PHE A 96 -2.88 -17.46 11.88
N GLU A 97 -3.13 -17.84 13.12
CA GLU A 97 -4.38 -18.54 13.51
C GLU A 97 -5.60 -17.70 13.16
N PHE A 98 -5.56 -16.39 13.49
CA PHE A 98 -6.64 -15.47 13.13
C PHE A 98 -6.83 -15.38 11.60
N TYR A 99 -5.77 -15.03 10.86
CA TYR A 99 -5.88 -14.78 9.42
C TYR A 99 -6.19 -16.03 8.60
N LEU A 100 -5.61 -17.20 8.94
CA LEU A 100 -5.90 -18.44 8.24
C LEU A 100 -7.30 -18.96 8.56
N THR A 101 -7.81 -18.74 9.79
CA THR A 101 -9.19 -19.09 10.15
C THR A 101 -10.20 -18.20 9.42
N ASP A 102 -9.96 -16.89 9.33
CA ASP A 102 -10.86 -15.93 8.65
C ASP A 102 -10.83 -16.09 7.13
N LEU A 103 -9.66 -16.42 6.58
CA LEU A 103 -9.46 -16.62 5.14
C LEU A 103 -10.00 -17.96 4.63
N GLU A 104 -9.98 -19.02 5.43
CA GLU A 104 -10.33 -20.39 5.04
C GLU A 104 -9.67 -20.83 3.71
N PRO A 105 -8.33 -20.81 3.62
CA PRO A 105 -7.67 -21.07 2.34
C PRO A 105 -7.70 -22.55 1.97
N THR A 106 -7.80 -22.84 0.68
CA THR A 106 -7.71 -24.19 0.13
C THR A 106 -6.33 -24.80 0.31
N ILE A 107 -5.30 -23.98 0.17
CA ILE A 107 -3.89 -24.33 0.40
C ILE A 107 -3.12 -23.14 0.99
N LEU A 108 -2.01 -23.46 1.66
CA LEU A 108 -1.00 -22.48 2.08
C LEU A 108 0.28 -22.70 1.27
N VAL A 109 0.77 -21.66 0.61
CA VAL A 109 2.09 -21.66 -0.07
C VAL A 109 3.13 -21.00 0.85
N VAL A 110 4.25 -21.71 1.09
CA VAL A 110 5.40 -21.22 1.88
C VAL A 110 6.71 -21.60 1.19
N GLU A 111 7.81 -20.91 1.49
CA GLU A 111 9.13 -21.31 0.99
C GLU A 111 9.51 -22.73 1.48
N GLU A 112 10.22 -23.50 0.63
CA GLU A 112 10.57 -24.91 0.93
C GLU A 112 11.39 -25.04 2.22
N ASP A 113 12.39 -24.22 2.38
CA ASP A 113 13.36 -24.30 3.48
C ASP A 113 13.00 -23.38 4.67
N GLN A 114 11.88 -22.65 4.60
CA GLN A 114 11.49 -21.71 5.63
C GLN A 114 10.68 -22.38 6.75
N SER A 115 11.18 -22.26 7.97
CA SER A 115 10.38 -22.48 9.18
C SER A 115 9.48 -21.25 9.40
N SER A 116 8.16 -21.47 9.34
CA SER A 116 7.17 -20.42 9.57
C SER A 116 6.10 -20.92 10.54
N PRO A 117 5.69 -20.12 11.54
CA PRO A 117 4.56 -20.46 12.39
C PRO A 117 3.26 -20.75 11.61
N ALA A 118 3.14 -20.21 10.39
CA ALA A 118 2.00 -20.49 9.50
C ALA A 118 1.84 -21.98 9.20
N VAL A 119 2.94 -22.74 9.12
CA VAL A 119 2.92 -24.18 8.82
C VAL A 119 2.28 -24.97 9.96
N ASP A 120 2.64 -24.67 11.20
CA ASP A 120 2.08 -25.35 12.38
C ASP A 120 0.58 -25.02 12.52
N ILE A 121 0.20 -23.79 12.26
CA ILE A 121 -1.20 -23.37 12.28
C ILE A 121 -1.98 -24.01 11.12
N ALA A 122 -1.42 -24.07 9.91
CA ALA A 122 -2.05 -24.76 8.78
C ALA A 122 -2.28 -26.24 9.09
N ALA A 123 -1.30 -26.93 9.70
CA ALA A 123 -1.46 -28.32 10.14
C ALA A 123 -2.59 -28.48 11.18
N LYS A 124 -2.70 -27.57 12.15
CA LYS A 124 -3.77 -27.52 13.16
C LYS A 124 -5.15 -27.32 12.52
N LEU A 125 -5.24 -26.49 11.50
CA LEU A 125 -6.48 -26.17 10.78
C LEU A 125 -6.81 -27.17 9.65
N GLY A 126 -5.91 -28.12 9.37
CA GLY A 126 -6.09 -29.09 8.28
C GLY A 126 -5.88 -28.51 6.88
N ILE A 127 -5.18 -27.39 6.77
CA ILE A 127 -4.89 -26.71 5.51
C ILE A 127 -3.65 -27.37 4.88
N PRO A 128 -3.73 -27.90 3.63
CA PRO A 128 -2.59 -28.48 2.94
C PRO A 128 -1.50 -27.42 2.67
N VAL A 129 -0.24 -27.79 2.94
CA VAL A 129 0.91 -26.90 2.74
C VAL A 129 1.62 -27.29 1.45
N VAL A 130 1.71 -26.34 0.52
CA VAL A 130 2.47 -26.41 -0.72
C VAL A 130 3.79 -25.69 -0.52
N ARG A 131 4.89 -26.33 -0.90
CA ARG A 131 6.23 -25.75 -0.77
C ARG A 131 6.64 -25.09 -2.09
N LEU A 132 7.11 -23.84 -2.01
CA LEU A 132 7.71 -23.15 -3.15
C LEU A 132 9.22 -23.33 -3.09
N ARG A 133 9.78 -23.96 -4.11
CA ARG A 133 11.22 -24.05 -4.35
C ARG A 133 11.63 -22.99 -5.35
N ALA A 134 12.36 -21.97 -4.91
CA ALA A 134 12.96 -21.00 -5.82
C ALA A 134 14.05 -21.68 -6.67
N THR A 135 14.08 -21.36 -7.96
CA THR A 135 15.02 -21.88 -8.95
C THR A 135 15.67 -20.70 -9.69
N PRO A 136 16.50 -19.91 -8.99
CA PRO A 136 17.05 -18.64 -9.50
C PRO A 136 17.98 -18.82 -10.71
N GLU A 137 18.48 -20.03 -10.96
CA GLU A 137 19.24 -20.39 -12.15
C GLU A 137 18.43 -20.27 -13.45
N TRP A 138 17.10 -20.20 -13.36
CA TRP A 138 16.19 -20.01 -14.49
C TRP A 138 15.68 -18.55 -14.61
N GLY A 139 16.16 -17.66 -13.74
CA GLY A 139 15.84 -16.24 -13.73
C GLY A 139 15.18 -15.75 -12.45
N ALA A 140 15.16 -14.43 -12.29
CA ALA A 140 14.63 -13.75 -11.12
C ALA A 140 13.14 -14.07 -10.91
N GLY A 141 12.85 -14.76 -9.81
CA GLY A 141 11.48 -15.13 -9.45
C GLY A 141 11.02 -16.47 -10.01
N HIS A 142 11.83 -17.20 -10.77
CA HIS A 142 11.46 -18.54 -11.20
C HIS A 142 11.35 -19.49 -10.01
N PHE A 143 10.34 -20.36 -10.01
CA PHE A 143 10.06 -21.31 -8.93
C PHE A 143 9.32 -22.55 -9.42
N THR A 144 9.26 -23.54 -8.54
CA THR A 144 8.42 -24.74 -8.70
C THR A 144 7.55 -24.91 -7.46
N LEU A 145 6.29 -25.28 -7.61
CA LEU A 145 5.38 -25.65 -6.52
C LEU A 145 5.46 -27.15 -6.24
N LEU A 146 5.71 -27.52 -5.01
CA LEU A 146 5.80 -28.89 -4.54
C LEU A 146 4.59 -29.21 -3.67
N PHE A 147 3.66 -29.95 -4.23
CA PHE A 147 2.45 -30.39 -3.52
C PHE A 147 2.74 -31.60 -2.63
N PRO A 148 2.07 -31.73 -1.47
CA PRO A 148 2.26 -32.85 -0.55
C PRO A 148 1.66 -34.18 -1.06
N GLY A 149 1.07 -34.18 -2.25
CA GLY A 149 0.33 -35.27 -2.88
C GLY A 149 -1.03 -34.80 -3.40
N GLU A 150 -1.93 -35.72 -3.62
CA GLU A 150 -3.32 -35.40 -4.02
C GLU A 150 -4.06 -34.70 -2.86
N LEU A 151 -4.80 -33.64 -3.20
CA LEU A 151 -5.62 -32.92 -2.22
C LEU A 151 -6.95 -33.66 -2.05
N LYS A 152 -7.26 -34.04 -0.81
CA LYS A 152 -8.51 -34.77 -0.48
C LYS A 152 -9.75 -34.01 -0.93
N GLY A 153 -10.65 -34.71 -1.63
CA GLY A 153 -11.92 -34.15 -2.10
C GLY A 153 -11.79 -33.16 -3.26
N ARG A 154 -10.61 -33.03 -3.85
CA ARG A 154 -10.37 -32.20 -5.01
C ARG A 154 -10.22 -33.05 -6.28
N MET A 155 -10.82 -32.57 -7.35
CA MET A 155 -10.71 -33.22 -8.66
C MET A 155 -9.79 -32.40 -9.55
N PRO A 156 -8.80 -33.05 -10.19
CA PRO A 156 -7.98 -32.38 -11.19
C PRO A 156 -8.85 -31.78 -12.28
N ALA A 157 -8.50 -30.58 -12.73
CA ALA A 157 -9.15 -29.87 -13.83
C ALA A 157 -8.15 -29.55 -14.95
N SER A 158 -8.67 -29.26 -16.14
CA SER A 158 -7.87 -28.68 -17.20
C SER A 158 -7.51 -27.25 -16.84
N ARG A 159 -6.38 -26.77 -17.40
CA ARG A 159 -5.91 -25.40 -17.21
C ARG A 159 -6.99 -24.37 -17.54
N GLU A 160 -7.33 -23.52 -16.57
CA GLU A 160 -8.29 -22.44 -16.71
C GLU A 160 -7.78 -21.18 -15.99
N PHE A 161 -7.68 -20.09 -16.72
CA PHE A 161 -7.34 -18.77 -16.18
C PHE A 161 -8.57 -18.08 -15.57
N GLY A 162 -8.33 -17.18 -14.61
CA GLY A 162 -9.34 -16.32 -14.04
C GLY A 162 -9.96 -15.38 -15.08
N LYS A 163 -11.24 -15.05 -14.88
CA LYS A 163 -12.00 -14.10 -15.71
C LYS A 163 -12.05 -12.73 -15.03
N ALA A 164 -12.45 -11.72 -15.77
CA ALA A 164 -12.51 -10.33 -15.29
C ALA A 164 -13.22 -10.15 -13.95
N ASP A 165 -14.29 -10.91 -13.71
CA ASP A 165 -15.12 -10.83 -12.51
C ASP A 165 -14.71 -11.81 -11.39
N ASP A 166 -13.75 -12.70 -11.63
CA ASP A 166 -13.23 -13.60 -10.61
C ASP A 166 -12.34 -12.84 -9.63
N ILE A 167 -12.34 -13.27 -8.37
CA ILE A 167 -11.47 -12.68 -7.33
C ILE A 167 -10.03 -13.15 -7.58
N ALA A 168 -9.13 -12.19 -7.80
CA ALA A 168 -7.71 -12.45 -7.99
C ALA A 168 -6.88 -12.19 -6.72
N LEU A 169 -7.33 -11.30 -5.84
CA LEU A 169 -6.60 -10.91 -4.64
C LEU A 169 -7.55 -10.74 -3.46
N LEU A 170 -7.16 -11.30 -2.33
CA LEU A 170 -7.80 -11.11 -1.03
C LEU A 170 -6.80 -10.47 -0.07
N LEU A 171 -7.16 -9.32 0.50
CA LEU A 171 -6.35 -8.64 1.50
C LEU A 171 -7.17 -8.28 2.73
N HIS A 172 -6.60 -8.51 3.91
CA HIS A 172 -7.16 -7.97 5.14
C HIS A 172 -6.78 -6.51 5.31
N THR A 173 -7.75 -5.67 5.62
CA THR A 173 -7.47 -4.28 5.97
C THR A 173 -7.02 -4.21 7.42
N SER A 174 -6.04 -3.38 7.71
CA SER A 174 -5.69 -3.01 9.07
C SER A 174 -6.77 -2.07 9.63
N GLY A 175 -7.93 -2.61 9.96
CA GLY A 175 -9.04 -1.84 10.50
C GLY A 175 -8.65 -1.09 11.78
N THR A 176 -8.98 0.18 11.83
CA THR A 176 -8.62 1.08 12.94
C THR A 176 -9.48 0.87 14.19
N THR A 177 -10.52 0.01 14.18
CA THR A 177 -11.51 -0.04 15.26
C THR A 177 -12.12 -1.41 15.56
N SER A 178 -11.84 -2.45 14.78
CA SER A 178 -12.45 -3.79 14.95
C SER A 178 -11.62 -4.83 14.22
N ARG A 179 -12.11 -6.06 14.18
CA ARG A 179 -11.54 -7.15 13.37
C ARG A 179 -11.19 -6.67 11.96
N PRO A 180 -9.99 -6.99 11.43
CA PRO A 180 -9.65 -6.74 10.04
C PRO A 180 -10.75 -7.27 9.11
N LYS A 181 -11.06 -6.51 8.06
CA LYS A 181 -12.07 -6.90 7.07
C LYS A 181 -11.39 -7.49 5.85
N LEU A 182 -11.95 -8.54 5.28
CA LEU A 182 -11.43 -9.17 4.08
C LEU A 182 -11.96 -8.47 2.83
N VAL A 183 -11.05 -7.89 2.05
CA VAL A 183 -11.31 -7.13 0.81
C VAL A 183 -11.09 -8.03 -0.39
N PRO A 184 -12.14 -8.37 -1.17
CA PRO A 184 -12.02 -9.11 -2.40
C PRO A 184 -11.79 -8.16 -3.58
N LEU A 185 -10.69 -8.35 -4.28
CA LEU A 185 -10.36 -7.59 -5.48
C LEU A 185 -10.38 -8.51 -6.70
N ARG A 186 -11.20 -8.12 -7.67
CA ARG A 186 -11.36 -8.87 -8.92
C ARG A 186 -10.24 -8.53 -9.89
N HIS A 187 -10.02 -9.38 -10.88
CA HIS A 187 -9.07 -9.11 -11.95
C HIS A 187 -9.25 -7.71 -12.55
N ARG A 188 -10.49 -7.36 -12.95
CA ARG A 188 -10.79 -6.03 -13.51
C ARG A 188 -10.46 -4.88 -12.57
N ASN A 189 -10.66 -5.03 -11.25
CA ASN A 189 -10.32 -3.98 -10.28
C ASN A 189 -8.82 -3.72 -10.26
N LEU A 190 -8.02 -4.80 -10.23
CA LEU A 190 -6.56 -4.72 -10.23
C LEU A 190 -6.00 -4.16 -11.53
N CYS A 191 -6.52 -4.60 -12.68
CA CYS A 191 -6.14 -4.10 -14.00
C CYS A 191 -6.46 -2.61 -14.14
N ALA A 192 -7.67 -2.19 -13.76
CA ALA A 192 -8.05 -0.78 -13.79
C ALA A 192 -7.10 0.09 -12.94
N SER A 193 -6.79 -0.35 -11.71
CA SER A 193 -5.87 0.40 -10.84
C SER A 193 -4.43 0.41 -11.37
N ALA A 194 -3.93 -0.72 -11.89
CA ALA A 194 -2.60 -0.79 -12.49
C ALA A 194 -2.48 0.17 -13.68
N PHE A 195 -3.47 0.17 -14.58
CA PHE A 195 -3.54 1.08 -15.70
C PHE A 195 -3.61 2.55 -15.25
N ASN A 196 -4.44 2.87 -14.26
CA ASN A 196 -4.55 4.22 -13.72
C ASN A 196 -3.22 4.73 -13.16
N VAL A 197 -2.47 3.88 -12.43
CA VAL A 197 -1.13 4.22 -11.94
C VAL A 197 -0.16 4.42 -13.10
N ALA A 198 -0.13 3.50 -14.08
CA ALA A 198 0.75 3.57 -15.22
C ALA A 198 0.49 4.84 -16.06
N ALA A 199 -0.78 5.15 -16.35
CA ALA A 199 -1.18 6.34 -17.10
C ALA A 199 -0.81 7.64 -16.36
N THR A 200 -1.07 7.73 -15.06
CA THR A 200 -0.77 8.90 -14.22
C THR A 200 0.73 9.18 -14.19
N LEU A 201 1.54 8.14 -14.05
CA LEU A 201 3.01 8.21 -13.98
C LEU A 201 3.67 8.15 -15.36
N LYS A 202 2.87 8.03 -16.44
CA LYS A 202 3.34 7.86 -17.80
C LYS A 202 4.43 6.78 -17.86
N LEU A 203 4.14 5.62 -17.26
CA LEU A 203 5.06 4.49 -17.31
C LEU A 203 5.13 3.95 -18.74
N ALA A 204 6.31 3.48 -19.12
CA ALA A 204 6.61 2.95 -20.44
C ALA A 204 7.56 1.75 -20.34
N GLU A 205 7.76 1.07 -21.46
CA GLU A 205 8.60 -0.12 -21.59
C GLU A 205 10.05 0.04 -21.09
N ASN A 206 10.59 1.27 -21.16
CA ASN A 206 11.94 1.58 -20.69
C ASN A 206 12.00 1.95 -19.19
N ASP A 207 10.87 1.95 -18.48
CA ASP A 207 10.87 2.21 -17.05
C ASP A 207 11.31 0.99 -16.24
N ARG A 208 12.13 1.26 -15.24
CA ARG A 208 12.64 0.26 -14.27
C ARG A 208 12.22 0.69 -12.87
N GLY A 209 11.20 0.03 -12.34
CA GLY A 209 10.66 0.33 -11.02
C GLY A 209 11.40 -0.43 -9.92
N LEU A 210 12.09 0.25 -8.99
CA LEU A 210 12.64 -0.41 -7.81
C LEU A 210 11.53 -0.62 -6.76
N ASN A 211 11.09 -1.87 -6.62
CA ASN A 211 10.05 -2.24 -5.66
C ASN A 211 10.65 -2.58 -4.30
N ILE A 212 10.55 -1.64 -3.36
CA ILE A 212 10.97 -1.78 -1.96
C ILE A 212 9.78 -1.97 -1.02
N MET A 213 8.56 -1.96 -1.56
CA MET A 213 7.34 -2.12 -0.79
C MET A 213 7.03 -3.60 -0.51
N PRO A 214 6.36 -3.89 0.62
CA PRO A 214 5.93 -5.26 0.91
C PRO A 214 4.94 -5.81 -0.13
N LEU A 215 5.18 -7.03 -0.60
CA LEU A 215 4.32 -7.73 -1.57
C LEU A 215 3.14 -8.48 -0.91
N PHE A 216 2.88 -8.22 0.36
CA PHE A 216 1.64 -8.58 1.05
C PHE A 216 0.73 -7.35 1.27
N HIS A 217 1.05 -6.23 0.63
CA HIS A 217 0.30 -4.97 0.74
C HIS A 217 -0.03 -4.42 -0.64
N ILE A 218 -1.24 -3.84 -0.77
CA ILE A 218 -1.77 -3.36 -2.06
C ILE A 218 -0.83 -2.38 -2.78
N HIS A 219 -0.07 -1.55 -2.06
CA HIS A 219 0.90 -0.61 -2.64
C HIS A 219 2.02 -1.36 -3.39
N GLY A 220 2.62 -2.36 -2.76
CA GLY A 220 3.68 -3.17 -3.37
C GLY A 220 3.17 -4.01 -4.55
N LEU A 221 1.97 -4.56 -4.41
CA LEU A 221 1.36 -5.42 -5.43
C LEU A 221 0.87 -4.63 -6.66
N VAL A 222 0.15 -3.54 -6.45
CA VAL A 222 -0.44 -2.80 -7.59
C VAL A 222 0.53 -1.75 -8.12
N ALA A 223 0.93 -0.77 -7.33
CA ALA A 223 1.79 0.29 -7.84
C ALA A 223 3.23 -0.17 -8.08
N GLY A 224 3.76 -1.07 -7.23
CA GLY A 224 5.14 -1.55 -7.32
C GLY A 224 5.34 -2.72 -8.28
N LEU A 225 4.30 -3.49 -8.61
CA LEU A 225 4.42 -4.68 -9.45
C LEU A 225 3.50 -4.61 -10.68
N LEU A 226 2.18 -4.53 -10.50
CA LEU A 226 1.25 -4.61 -11.64
C LEU A 226 1.34 -3.40 -12.58
N ALA A 227 1.47 -2.19 -12.04
CA ALA A 227 1.50 -0.98 -12.87
C ALA A 227 2.69 -0.91 -13.83
N PRO A 228 3.95 -1.13 -13.41
CA PRO A 228 5.06 -1.18 -14.36
C PRO A 228 4.92 -2.31 -15.38
N LEU A 229 4.46 -3.52 -14.97
CA LEU A 229 4.25 -4.62 -15.90
C LEU A 229 3.16 -4.32 -16.92
N SER A 230 2.08 -3.61 -16.54
CA SER A 230 1.01 -3.20 -17.46
C SER A 230 1.46 -2.20 -18.52
N ALA A 231 2.60 -1.57 -18.35
CA ALA A 231 3.22 -0.66 -19.30
C ALA A 231 4.39 -1.30 -20.09
N GLY A 232 4.59 -2.62 -19.96
CA GLY A 232 5.73 -3.33 -20.54
C GLY A 232 7.07 -3.04 -19.86
N GLY A 233 7.06 -2.34 -18.73
CA GLY A 233 8.28 -1.98 -17.98
C GLY A 233 8.76 -3.09 -17.04
N CYS A 234 9.97 -2.91 -16.50
CA CYS A 234 10.64 -3.86 -15.62
C CYS A 234 10.44 -3.55 -14.13
N VAL A 235 10.29 -4.59 -13.31
CA VAL A 235 10.25 -4.49 -11.85
C VAL A 235 11.52 -5.09 -11.24
N VAL A 236 12.30 -4.25 -10.56
CA VAL A 236 13.44 -4.71 -9.75
C VAL A 236 12.95 -5.05 -8.35
N CYS A 237 12.92 -6.33 -8.04
CA CYS A 237 12.40 -6.87 -6.78
C CYS A 237 13.49 -6.88 -5.69
N SER A 238 13.30 -6.09 -4.64
CA SER A 238 14.16 -6.16 -3.45
C SER A 238 13.63 -7.16 -2.42
N LYS A 239 14.50 -7.59 -1.49
CA LYS A 239 14.10 -8.38 -0.31
C LYS A 239 13.35 -7.56 0.75
N GLY A 240 12.67 -6.49 0.33
CA GLY A 240 12.00 -5.50 1.18
C GLY A 240 12.87 -4.27 1.44
N PHE A 241 12.30 -3.28 2.13
CA PHE A 241 12.98 -2.02 2.41
C PHE A 241 14.21 -2.20 3.29
N ASN A 242 15.35 -1.66 2.84
CA ASN A 242 16.59 -1.58 3.62
C ASN A 242 17.32 -0.28 3.28
N ALA A 243 17.27 0.69 4.20
CA ALA A 243 17.87 2.00 4.01
C ALA A 243 19.40 1.97 3.85
N LEU A 244 20.08 0.93 4.36
CA LEU A 244 21.54 0.76 4.21
C LEU A 244 21.91 0.28 2.81
N LYS A 245 21.05 -0.55 2.19
CA LYS A 245 21.28 -1.12 0.86
C LYS A 245 20.71 -0.27 -0.28
N PHE A 246 19.83 0.69 0.02
CA PHE A 246 19.10 1.45 -0.99
C PHE A 246 20.00 2.07 -2.06
N PHE A 247 21.08 2.71 -1.66
CA PHE A 247 21.99 3.38 -2.60
C PHE A 247 22.85 2.40 -3.41
N SER A 248 23.23 1.23 -2.84
CA SER A 248 23.87 0.18 -3.65
C SER A 248 22.91 -0.39 -4.68
N TRP A 249 21.64 -0.56 -4.32
CA TRP A 249 20.59 -0.97 -5.26
C TRP A 249 20.38 0.04 -6.39
N MET A 250 20.44 1.36 -6.10
CA MET A 250 20.41 2.37 -7.17
C MET A 250 21.55 2.22 -8.17
N THR A 251 22.76 1.91 -7.70
CA THR A 251 23.92 1.70 -8.58
C THR A 251 23.78 0.44 -9.42
N GLU A 252 23.34 -0.65 -8.81
CA GLU A 252 23.25 -1.97 -9.43
C GLU A 252 22.08 -2.07 -10.41
N ALA A 253 20.88 -1.69 -9.96
CA ALA A 253 19.66 -1.79 -10.76
C ALA A 253 19.42 -0.61 -11.69
N ARG A 254 19.99 0.56 -11.42
CA ARG A 254 19.75 1.80 -12.17
C ARG A 254 18.25 2.05 -12.42
N PRO A 255 17.44 2.11 -11.37
CA PRO A 255 15.99 2.30 -11.51
C PRO A 255 15.69 3.69 -12.10
N THR A 256 14.59 3.79 -12.85
CA THR A 256 14.07 5.09 -13.32
C THR A 256 13.17 5.75 -12.28
N TRP A 257 12.62 4.98 -11.36
CA TRP A 257 11.75 5.45 -10.29
C TRP A 257 11.64 4.43 -9.14
N TYR A 258 11.14 4.90 -8.01
CA TYR A 258 10.67 4.03 -6.93
C TYR A 258 9.44 4.63 -6.24
N SER A 259 8.70 3.78 -5.51
CA SER A 259 7.58 4.20 -4.66
C SER A 259 7.80 3.76 -3.23
N ALA A 260 7.46 4.62 -2.26
CA ALA A 260 7.62 4.31 -0.85
C ALA A 260 6.57 5.01 0.03
N VAL A 261 6.56 4.68 1.32
CA VAL A 261 5.84 5.41 2.35
C VAL A 261 6.74 6.50 2.97
N PRO A 262 6.18 7.55 3.59
CA PRO A 262 6.96 8.68 4.12
C PRO A 262 8.10 8.28 5.08
N THR A 263 7.89 7.29 5.92
CA THR A 263 8.92 6.80 6.85
C THR A 263 10.13 6.18 6.14
N MET A 264 9.92 5.52 5.00
CA MET A 264 11.01 5.00 4.16
C MET A 264 11.75 6.15 3.48
N HIS A 265 11.04 7.15 2.96
CA HIS A 265 11.66 8.35 2.38
C HIS A 265 12.56 9.07 3.40
N GLN A 266 12.09 9.28 4.64
CA GLN A 266 12.89 9.88 5.71
C GLN A 266 14.15 9.06 6.03
N ALA A 267 14.03 7.73 6.07
CA ALA A 267 15.17 6.84 6.30
C ALA A 267 16.20 6.87 5.14
N ILE A 268 15.75 7.06 3.90
CA ILE A 268 16.62 7.27 2.73
C ILE A 268 17.29 8.64 2.83
N LEU A 269 16.54 9.72 3.10
CA LEU A 269 17.07 11.08 3.25
C LEU A 269 18.17 11.18 4.30
N SER A 270 18.02 10.51 5.44
CA SER A 270 19.02 10.51 6.50
C SER A 270 20.42 10.00 6.08
N ARG A 271 20.51 9.35 4.91
CA ARG A 271 21.74 8.77 4.33
C ARG A 271 22.16 9.41 3.01
N ALA A 272 21.30 10.21 2.41
CA ALA A 272 21.47 10.75 1.07
C ALA A 272 22.73 11.62 0.92
N SER A 273 23.09 12.40 1.96
CA SER A 273 24.29 13.25 1.94
C SER A 273 25.59 12.48 1.70
N LYS A 274 25.68 11.24 2.23
CA LYS A 274 26.84 10.35 2.04
C LYS A 274 26.82 9.61 0.69
N SER A 275 25.74 9.74 -0.06
CA SER A 275 25.48 9.03 -1.32
C SER A 275 25.25 9.97 -2.50
N ALA A 276 25.65 11.24 -2.38
CA ALA A 276 25.41 12.28 -3.39
C ALA A 276 25.97 11.95 -4.78
N GLU A 277 27.12 11.25 -4.84
CA GLU A 277 27.70 10.80 -6.11
C GLU A 277 26.85 9.69 -6.75
N ILE A 278 26.36 8.74 -5.96
CA ILE A 278 25.48 7.67 -6.45
C ILE A 278 24.19 8.27 -7.02
N ILE A 279 23.59 9.24 -6.32
CA ILE A 279 22.36 9.91 -6.76
C ILE A 279 22.59 10.62 -8.11
N ARG A 280 23.68 11.37 -8.26
CA ARG A 280 24.01 12.06 -9.52
C ARG A 280 24.23 11.12 -10.68
N ASN A 281 24.88 9.96 -10.44
CA ASN A 281 25.20 8.99 -11.48
C ASN A 281 24.04 8.07 -11.84
N ASN A 282 22.96 8.05 -11.02
CA ASN A 282 21.77 7.24 -11.23
C ASN A 282 20.51 8.11 -11.08
N PRO A 283 20.25 9.05 -12.02
CA PRO A 283 19.13 9.97 -11.93
C PRO A 283 17.80 9.22 -12.04
N LEU A 284 16.87 9.57 -11.15
CA LEU A 284 15.49 9.08 -11.20
C LEU A 284 14.64 10.01 -12.08
N ARG A 285 13.66 9.46 -12.76
CA ARG A 285 12.66 10.22 -13.52
C ARG A 285 11.66 10.91 -12.60
N PHE A 286 11.27 10.21 -11.54
CA PHE A 286 10.44 10.70 -10.43
C PHE A 286 10.56 9.77 -9.22
N ILE A 287 10.05 10.25 -8.08
CA ILE A 287 9.83 9.48 -6.86
C ILE A 287 8.34 9.53 -6.55
N ARG A 288 7.74 8.43 -6.04
CA ARG A 288 6.34 8.39 -5.66
C ARG A 288 6.19 8.15 -4.17
N SER A 289 5.30 8.90 -3.51
CA SER A 289 4.91 8.69 -2.12
C SER A 289 3.43 8.37 -2.02
N SER A 290 3.08 7.36 -1.23
CA SER A 290 1.68 6.97 -1.03
C SER A 290 1.46 6.30 0.33
N SER A 291 0.21 5.95 0.61
CA SER A 291 -0.26 5.19 1.77
C SER A 291 -0.27 5.95 3.10
N SER A 292 0.35 7.12 3.17
CA SER A 292 0.32 8.04 4.31
C SER A 292 0.65 9.44 3.81
N SER A 293 0.23 10.47 4.53
CA SER A 293 0.59 11.85 4.17
C SER A 293 2.09 12.08 4.36
N ILE A 294 2.69 12.81 3.43
CA ILE A 294 4.09 13.22 3.49
C ILE A 294 4.16 14.73 3.75
N PRO A 295 4.95 15.17 4.76
CA PRO A 295 5.09 16.60 5.03
C PRO A 295 5.68 17.35 3.82
N PRO A 296 5.16 18.55 3.47
CA PRO A 296 5.67 19.35 2.36
C PRO A 296 7.17 19.66 2.43
N GLN A 297 7.71 19.78 3.65
CA GLN A 297 9.15 19.97 3.84
C GLN A 297 9.95 18.75 3.36
N VAL A 298 9.49 17.53 3.69
CA VAL A 298 10.14 16.29 3.26
C VAL A 298 10.10 16.15 1.74
N ILE A 299 9.00 16.58 1.11
CA ILE A 299 8.90 16.61 -0.36
C ILE A 299 10.00 17.51 -0.94
N ARG A 300 10.15 18.74 -0.44
CA ARG A 300 11.17 19.69 -0.91
C ARG A 300 12.59 19.15 -0.74
N GLU A 301 12.89 18.56 0.43
CA GLU A 301 14.21 17.97 0.70
C GLU A 301 14.52 16.82 -0.26
N ILE A 302 13.55 15.95 -0.56
CA ILE A 302 13.72 14.85 -1.53
C ILE A 302 13.97 15.41 -2.93
N GLU A 303 13.16 16.36 -3.37
CA GLU A 303 13.29 16.95 -4.71
C GLU A 303 14.63 17.69 -4.90
N GLU A 304 15.09 18.41 -3.88
CA GLU A 304 16.38 19.08 -3.90
C GLU A 304 17.55 18.07 -3.98
N ILE A 305 17.50 17.00 -3.21
CA ILE A 305 18.59 16.01 -3.13
C ILE A 305 18.62 15.11 -4.36
N PHE A 306 17.47 14.62 -4.83
CA PHE A 306 17.40 13.69 -5.95
C PHE A 306 17.30 14.37 -7.31
N GLY A 307 17.00 15.67 -7.36
CA GLY A 307 16.87 16.43 -8.61
C GLY A 307 15.69 16.00 -9.48
N CYS A 308 14.69 15.34 -8.91
CA CYS A 308 13.51 14.84 -9.63
C CYS A 308 12.22 15.13 -8.84
N PRO A 309 11.03 15.17 -9.51
CA PRO A 309 9.77 15.43 -8.83
C PRO A 309 9.36 14.27 -7.91
N LEU A 310 8.79 14.59 -6.75
CA LEU A 310 8.07 13.66 -5.92
C LEU A 310 6.57 13.77 -6.21
N ILE A 311 5.93 12.63 -6.48
CA ILE A 311 4.51 12.52 -6.81
C ILE A 311 3.77 11.95 -5.59
N GLU A 312 3.03 12.80 -4.91
CA GLU A 312 2.16 12.39 -3.82
C GLU A 312 0.86 11.80 -4.37
N SER A 313 0.40 10.68 -3.80
CA SER A 313 -0.82 9.99 -4.23
C SER A 313 -1.58 9.41 -3.05
N TYR A 314 -2.88 9.24 -3.23
CA TYR A 314 -3.82 8.71 -2.27
C TYR A 314 -4.44 7.42 -2.78
N GLY A 315 -4.59 6.47 -1.87
CA GLY A 315 -5.22 5.19 -2.18
C GLY A 315 -5.47 4.34 -0.95
N MET A 316 -6.27 3.30 -1.15
CA MET A 316 -6.63 2.32 -0.12
C MET A 316 -6.84 0.95 -0.75
N THR A 317 -6.90 -0.08 0.09
CA THR A 317 -7.06 -1.48 -0.36
C THR A 317 -8.38 -1.66 -1.10
N GLU A 318 -9.46 -1.08 -0.60
CA GLU A 318 -10.82 -1.16 -1.15
C GLU A 318 -10.95 -0.51 -2.54
N ALA A 319 -9.98 0.35 -2.92
CA ALA A 319 -9.88 0.94 -4.26
C ALA A 319 -8.78 0.30 -5.12
N SER A 320 -8.33 -0.91 -4.80
CA SER A 320 -7.21 -1.57 -5.49
C SER A 320 -5.96 -0.70 -5.58
N HIS A 321 -5.77 0.19 -4.65
CA HIS A 321 -4.70 1.14 -4.42
C HIS A 321 -5.04 2.59 -4.81
N GLN A 322 -4.91 3.01 -6.09
CA GLN A 322 -4.90 4.44 -6.46
C GLN A 322 -6.29 5.05 -6.60
N MET A 323 -6.46 6.23 -6.01
CA MET A 323 -7.68 7.05 -6.09
C MET A 323 -7.37 8.44 -6.64
N ALA A 324 -6.37 9.13 -6.07
CA ALA A 324 -5.91 10.43 -6.52
C ALA A 324 -4.38 10.47 -6.63
N SER A 325 -3.85 11.34 -7.46
CA SER A 325 -2.40 11.54 -7.61
C SER A 325 -2.09 12.95 -8.12
N ASN A 326 -1.03 13.55 -7.60
CA ASN A 326 -0.44 14.70 -8.26
C ASN A 326 0.09 14.30 -9.64
N PRO A 327 -0.03 15.16 -10.67
CA PRO A 327 0.44 14.86 -12.01
C PRO A 327 1.97 14.97 -12.10
N LEU A 328 2.57 14.27 -13.07
CA LEU A 328 3.94 14.54 -13.49
C LEU A 328 4.06 15.91 -14.16
N PRO A 329 5.23 16.58 -14.10
CA PRO A 329 5.49 17.78 -14.90
C PRO A 329 5.19 17.54 -16.40
N PRO A 330 4.67 18.55 -17.12
CA PRO A 330 4.47 19.94 -16.73
C PRO A 330 3.19 20.21 -15.92
N GLY A 331 2.45 19.16 -15.49
CA GLY A 331 1.30 19.33 -14.62
C GLY A 331 1.67 19.96 -13.27
N LEU A 332 0.77 20.75 -12.72
CA LEU A 332 0.99 21.42 -11.44
C LEU A 332 0.89 20.42 -10.29
N ARG A 333 1.95 20.28 -9.49
CA ARG A 333 1.96 19.52 -8.24
C ARG A 333 1.71 20.47 -7.07
N ARG A 334 0.88 20.04 -6.14
CA ARG A 334 0.54 20.83 -4.94
C ARG A 334 0.92 20.03 -3.68
N PRO A 335 2.07 20.32 -3.05
CA PRO A 335 2.43 19.71 -1.77
C PRO A 335 1.34 19.91 -0.72
N GLY A 336 0.97 18.83 -0.01
CA GLY A 336 -0.16 18.84 0.94
C GLY A 336 -1.52 18.50 0.32
N SER A 337 -1.62 18.48 -1.02
CA SER A 337 -2.74 17.87 -1.75
C SER A 337 -2.31 16.52 -2.31
N VAL A 338 -3.22 15.56 -2.30
CA VAL A 338 -3.01 14.25 -2.94
C VAL A 338 -3.28 14.28 -4.46
N GLY A 339 -3.54 15.45 -5.02
CA GLY A 339 -3.67 15.68 -6.45
C GLY A 339 -5.09 15.60 -6.98
N LEU A 340 -5.18 15.25 -8.25
CA LEU A 340 -6.43 15.12 -9.01
C LEU A 340 -6.97 13.69 -8.93
N PRO A 341 -8.27 13.45 -9.17
CA PRO A 341 -8.79 12.10 -9.38
C PRO A 341 -7.98 11.36 -10.44
N ALA A 342 -7.52 10.15 -10.09
CA ALA A 342 -6.58 9.39 -10.90
C ALA A 342 -7.01 7.92 -11.02
N GLY A 343 -8.24 7.73 -11.46
CA GLY A 343 -8.90 6.44 -11.65
C GLY A 343 -10.39 6.56 -11.35
N PRO A 344 -10.84 6.39 -10.11
CA PRO A 344 -12.26 6.49 -9.77
C PRO A 344 -12.75 7.93 -9.81
N GLU A 345 -14.05 8.08 -9.95
CA GLU A 345 -14.75 9.31 -9.62
C GLU A 345 -14.60 9.58 -8.12
N ILE A 346 -14.28 10.81 -7.74
CA ILE A 346 -14.17 11.24 -6.35
C ILE A 346 -15.16 12.37 -6.10
N ALA A 347 -15.93 12.27 -5.04
CA ALA A 347 -16.81 13.30 -4.57
C ALA A 347 -16.64 13.54 -3.07
N ILE A 348 -17.12 14.66 -2.57
CA ILE A 348 -17.20 14.97 -1.14
C ILE A 348 -18.66 14.84 -0.72
N ALA A 349 -18.92 14.07 0.32
CA ALA A 349 -20.25 13.84 0.87
C ALA A 349 -20.40 14.48 2.26
N GLY A 350 -21.54 15.12 2.49
CA GLY A 350 -21.94 15.62 3.81
C GLY A 350 -22.42 14.49 4.73
N GLU A 351 -22.72 14.82 5.99
CA GLU A 351 -23.18 13.85 6.99
C GLU A 351 -24.47 13.10 6.56
N ASN A 352 -25.31 13.73 5.76
CA ASN A 352 -26.53 13.14 5.19
C ASN A 352 -26.28 12.28 3.92
N GLY A 353 -25.01 12.08 3.53
CA GLY A 353 -24.60 11.34 2.34
C GLY A 353 -24.81 12.08 1.01
N ARG A 354 -25.26 13.33 1.02
CA ARG A 354 -25.42 14.14 -0.21
C ARG A 354 -24.08 14.75 -0.61
N GLY A 355 -23.86 14.84 -1.92
CA GLY A 355 -22.68 15.51 -2.48
C GLY A 355 -22.61 16.98 -2.05
N LEU A 356 -21.40 17.42 -1.71
CA LEU A 356 -21.05 18.80 -1.39
C LEU A 356 -20.39 19.49 -2.57
N GLY A 357 -20.36 20.84 -2.55
CA GLY A 357 -19.70 21.64 -3.56
C GLY A 357 -18.18 21.73 -3.40
N LEU A 358 -17.52 22.37 -4.39
CA LEU A 358 -16.10 22.67 -4.32
C LEU A 358 -15.80 23.61 -3.13
N GLY A 359 -14.71 23.35 -2.41
CA GLY A 359 -14.31 24.11 -1.24
C GLY A 359 -15.00 23.69 0.06
N GLU A 360 -16.01 22.82 0.02
CA GLU A 360 -16.69 22.30 1.20
C GLU A 360 -16.00 21.04 1.71
N THR A 361 -15.88 20.91 3.04
CA THR A 361 -15.24 19.78 3.70
C THR A 361 -16.27 18.71 4.08
N GLY A 362 -16.01 17.45 3.75
CA GLY A 362 -16.87 16.32 4.08
C GLY A 362 -16.14 14.98 3.91
N GLU A 363 -16.90 13.89 3.89
CA GLU A 363 -16.36 12.56 3.65
C GLU A 363 -15.97 12.38 2.18
N ILE A 364 -14.76 11.89 1.92
CA ILE A 364 -14.34 11.49 0.59
C ILE A 364 -15.08 10.21 0.22
N VAL A 365 -15.77 10.22 -0.91
CA VAL A 365 -16.46 9.03 -1.44
C VAL A 365 -16.01 8.78 -2.89
N ILE A 366 -15.95 7.50 -3.27
CA ILE A 366 -15.37 7.10 -4.56
C ILE A 366 -16.27 6.10 -5.30
N ARG A 367 -16.21 6.13 -6.64
CA ARG A 367 -16.89 5.17 -7.49
C ARG A 367 -16.07 4.92 -8.76
N GLY A 368 -15.81 3.65 -9.09
CA GLY A 368 -15.04 3.31 -10.29
C GLY A 368 -14.75 1.82 -10.42
N GLU A 369 -14.19 1.43 -11.55
CA GLU A 369 -13.89 0.03 -11.86
C GLU A 369 -12.83 -0.57 -10.92
N ASN A 370 -11.93 0.26 -10.39
CA ASN A 370 -10.91 -0.15 -9.42
C ASN A 370 -11.44 -0.31 -7.99
N VAL A 371 -12.72 0.06 -7.72
CA VAL A 371 -13.33 -0.03 -6.38
C VAL A 371 -13.96 -1.40 -6.18
N MET A 372 -13.73 -2.01 -5.02
CA MET A 372 -14.35 -3.29 -4.65
C MET A 372 -15.88 -3.22 -4.63
N ASN A 373 -16.54 -4.38 -4.71
CA ASN A 373 -18.01 -4.46 -4.66
C ASN A 373 -18.56 -4.70 -3.23
N GLY A 374 -17.69 -4.81 -2.22
CA GLY A 374 -18.03 -5.08 -0.83
C GLY A 374 -17.04 -6.03 -0.17
N TYR A 375 -17.09 -6.11 1.15
CA TYR A 375 -16.29 -7.02 1.98
C TYR A 375 -16.86 -8.44 1.92
N VAL A 376 -15.99 -9.45 2.04
CA VAL A 376 -16.41 -10.86 2.08
C VAL A 376 -17.18 -11.12 3.37
N ASP A 377 -18.32 -11.78 3.24
CA ASP A 377 -19.17 -12.28 4.34
C ASP A 377 -19.43 -11.26 5.47
N ASN A 378 -19.60 -9.97 5.11
CA ASN A 378 -19.79 -8.89 6.07
C ASN A 378 -20.92 -7.93 5.65
N GLU A 379 -22.16 -8.43 5.71
CA GLU A 379 -23.37 -7.67 5.30
C GLU A 379 -23.52 -6.37 6.08
N ALA A 380 -23.26 -6.36 7.38
CA ALA A 380 -23.37 -5.17 8.21
C ALA A 380 -22.38 -4.07 7.76
N ALA A 381 -21.11 -4.44 7.52
CA ALA A 381 -20.14 -3.48 7.00
C ALA A 381 -20.48 -3.02 5.58
N ASN A 382 -21.03 -3.90 4.74
CA ASN A 382 -21.41 -3.58 3.37
C ASN A 382 -22.61 -2.60 3.31
N ALA A 383 -23.58 -2.73 4.21
CA ALA A 383 -24.72 -1.82 4.30
C ALA A 383 -24.29 -0.38 4.61
N GLU A 384 -23.19 -0.20 5.37
CA GLU A 384 -22.66 1.12 5.72
C GLU A 384 -21.59 1.63 4.73
N ALA A 385 -20.97 0.72 3.97
CA ALA A 385 -19.80 1.04 3.14
C ALA A 385 -20.15 1.85 1.89
N PHE A 386 -21.41 1.85 1.44
CA PHE A 386 -21.81 2.52 0.22
C PHE A 386 -22.92 3.54 0.46
N THR A 387 -22.90 4.62 -0.31
CA THR A 387 -24.01 5.58 -0.36
C THR A 387 -25.16 5.02 -1.22
N SER A 388 -26.35 5.64 -1.13
CA SER A 388 -27.48 5.29 -1.98
C SER A 388 -27.21 5.49 -3.48
N GLU A 389 -26.22 6.30 -3.85
CA GLU A 389 -25.78 6.55 -5.22
C GLU A 389 -24.66 5.60 -5.68
N GLY A 390 -24.28 4.60 -4.85
CA GLY A 390 -23.27 3.60 -5.15
C GLY A 390 -21.81 4.05 -4.99
N PHE A 391 -21.57 5.17 -4.31
CA PHE A 391 -20.20 5.56 -3.93
C PHE A 391 -19.76 4.81 -2.69
N PHE A 392 -18.52 4.31 -2.71
CA PHE A 392 -17.86 3.74 -1.55
C PHE A 392 -17.40 4.85 -0.59
N ARG A 393 -17.71 4.69 0.70
CA ARG A 393 -17.32 5.60 1.79
C ARG A 393 -15.91 5.27 2.28
N THR A 394 -14.97 6.19 2.10
CA THR A 394 -13.57 5.94 2.48
C THR A 394 -13.31 6.05 3.98
N GLY A 395 -14.18 6.75 4.70
CA GLY A 395 -13.96 7.13 6.11
C GLY A 395 -12.89 8.21 6.29
N ASP A 396 -12.35 8.74 5.20
CA ASP A 396 -11.43 9.87 5.21
C ASP A 396 -12.18 11.16 4.93
N GLN A 397 -11.79 12.25 5.59
CA GLN A 397 -12.34 13.59 5.39
C GLN A 397 -11.46 14.38 4.44
N GLY A 398 -12.04 15.16 3.57
CA GLY A 398 -11.29 16.00 2.63
C GLY A 398 -12.11 17.10 2.00
N VAL A 399 -11.43 17.82 1.13
CA VAL A 399 -11.99 18.95 0.34
C VAL A 399 -11.42 18.91 -1.07
N ILE A 400 -12.25 19.19 -2.06
CA ILE A 400 -11.82 19.41 -3.45
C ILE A 400 -11.84 20.92 -3.69
N ASP A 401 -10.71 21.48 -4.09
CA ASP A 401 -10.59 22.90 -4.41
C ASP A 401 -11.19 23.26 -5.79
N HIS A 402 -11.21 24.56 -6.12
CA HIS A 402 -11.78 25.05 -7.38
C HIS A 402 -11.01 24.60 -8.64
N ASP A 403 -9.77 24.13 -8.50
CA ASP A 403 -8.98 23.55 -9.59
C ASP A 403 -9.08 22.01 -9.64
N GLY A 404 -9.89 21.41 -8.76
CA GLY A 404 -10.15 19.97 -8.71
C GLY A 404 -9.14 19.16 -7.87
N TYR A 405 -8.21 19.81 -7.16
CA TYR A 405 -7.25 19.11 -6.30
C TYR A 405 -7.88 18.67 -4.99
N LEU A 406 -7.69 17.40 -4.67
CA LEU A 406 -8.15 16.80 -3.41
C LEU A 406 -7.11 17.00 -2.32
N SER A 407 -7.52 17.53 -1.18
CA SER A 407 -6.75 17.57 0.06
C SER A 407 -7.46 16.74 1.14
N ILE A 408 -6.72 15.83 1.78
CA ILE A 408 -7.22 15.05 2.90
C ILE A 408 -7.03 15.86 4.17
N THR A 409 -8.13 16.15 4.87
CA THR A 409 -8.10 16.95 6.11
C THR A 409 -8.03 16.08 7.37
N GLY A 410 -8.40 14.79 7.29
CA GLY A 410 -8.34 13.88 8.42
C GLY A 410 -8.96 12.52 8.11
N ARG A 411 -9.01 11.67 9.13
CA ARG A 411 -9.78 10.43 9.12
C ARG A 411 -10.95 10.57 10.08
N LEU A 412 -12.17 10.32 9.66
CA LEU A 412 -13.38 10.57 10.47
C LEU A 412 -13.31 9.91 11.85
N LYS A 413 -12.78 8.70 11.93
CA LYS A 413 -12.59 7.96 13.20
C LYS A 413 -11.41 8.44 14.06
N GLU A 414 -10.55 9.30 13.52
CA GLU A 414 -9.40 9.87 14.22
C GLU A 414 -9.61 11.33 14.63
N ILE A 415 -10.70 11.96 14.15
CA ILE A 415 -11.06 13.32 14.54
C ILE A 415 -11.28 13.38 16.05
N ILE A 416 -10.50 14.23 16.71
CA ILE A 416 -10.59 14.44 18.16
C ILE A 416 -11.78 15.34 18.45
N ASN A 417 -12.67 14.93 19.36
CA ASN A 417 -13.81 15.74 19.78
C ASN A 417 -13.53 16.42 21.12
N ARG A 418 -12.83 17.54 21.07
CA ARG A 418 -12.43 18.29 22.27
C ARG A 418 -13.52 19.25 22.70
N GLY A 419 -14.40 18.81 23.61
CA GLY A 419 -15.46 19.67 24.14
C GLY A 419 -16.48 20.13 23.10
N GLY A 420 -16.69 19.37 22.02
CA GLY A 420 -17.57 19.71 20.90
C GLY A 420 -16.82 20.22 19.66
N GLU A 421 -15.60 20.70 19.81
CA GLU A 421 -14.74 21.11 18.70
C GLU A 421 -14.14 19.89 17.98
N LYS A 422 -14.27 19.84 16.65
CA LYS A 422 -13.71 18.77 15.81
C LYS A 422 -12.30 19.13 15.38
N VAL A 423 -11.31 18.45 15.94
CA VAL A 423 -9.89 18.71 15.67
C VAL A 423 -9.29 17.57 14.84
N SER A 424 -8.71 17.91 13.69
CA SER A 424 -7.94 16.97 12.90
C SER A 424 -6.54 16.78 13.50
N PRO A 425 -6.16 15.59 13.94
CA PRO A 425 -4.79 15.33 14.40
C PRO A 425 -3.74 15.60 13.34
N ARG A 426 -4.08 15.44 12.06
CA ARG A 426 -3.20 15.67 10.93
C ARG A 426 -2.76 17.13 10.82
N GLU A 427 -3.66 18.07 11.04
CA GLU A 427 -3.34 19.52 11.03
C GLU A 427 -2.26 19.86 12.07
N ILE A 428 -2.34 19.22 13.23
CA ILE A 428 -1.35 19.41 14.32
C ILE A 428 -0.01 18.75 13.96
N ASP A 429 -0.04 17.53 13.36
CA ASP A 429 1.16 16.87 12.89
C ASP A 429 1.89 17.73 11.83
N GLU A 430 1.18 18.29 10.88
CA GLU A 430 1.76 19.13 9.82
C GLU A 430 2.45 20.36 10.40
N VAL A 431 1.83 21.03 11.36
CA VAL A 431 2.43 22.16 12.07
C VAL A 431 3.68 21.74 12.86
N LEU A 432 3.61 20.62 13.58
CA LEU A 432 4.73 20.14 14.39
C LEU A 432 5.92 19.67 13.54
N MET A 433 5.68 19.15 12.35
CA MET A 433 6.75 18.75 11.40
C MET A 433 7.55 19.95 10.88
N ASP A 434 7.00 21.17 10.92
CA ASP A 434 7.73 22.42 10.63
C ASP A 434 8.63 22.88 11.77
N HIS A 435 8.53 22.27 12.96
CA HIS A 435 9.39 22.63 14.08
C HIS A 435 10.82 22.11 13.87
N PRO A 436 11.87 22.95 14.00
CA PRO A 436 13.25 22.55 13.66
C PRO A 436 13.76 21.30 14.38
N CYS A 437 13.33 21.10 15.63
CA CYS A 437 13.79 19.98 16.45
C CYS A 437 12.97 18.68 16.24
N VAL A 438 11.86 18.70 15.50
CA VAL A 438 10.97 17.53 15.35
C VAL A 438 11.39 16.70 14.14
N ALA A 439 11.73 15.44 14.38
CA ALA A 439 11.99 14.44 13.32
C ALA A 439 10.72 13.69 12.91
N GLN A 440 9.90 13.30 13.90
CA GLN A 440 8.62 12.62 13.70
C GLN A 440 7.66 13.07 14.80
N CYS A 441 6.37 13.12 14.48
CA CYS A 441 5.32 13.33 15.47
C CYS A 441 4.05 12.56 15.08
N VAL A 442 3.23 12.29 16.10
CA VAL A 442 1.86 11.76 15.94
C VAL A 442 0.98 12.40 17.01
N CYS A 443 0.00 13.16 16.55
CA CYS A 443 -1.07 13.68 17.38
C CYS A 443 -2.18 12.64 17.54
N PHE A 444 -2.76 12.49 18.72
CA PHE A 444 -3.80 11.49 19.01
C PHE A 444 -4.70 11.94 20.15
N ALA A 445 -5.90 11.35 20.21
CA ALA A 445 -6.86 11.58 21.27
C ALA A 445 -6.43 10.87 22.56
N VAL A 446 -6.64 11.55 23.69
CA VAL A 446 -6.59 10.97 25.03
C VAL A 446 -7.91 11.25 25.75
N PRO A 447 -8.41 10.35 26.62
CA PRO A 447 -9.62 10.58 27.38
C PRO A 447 -9.47 11.81 28.29
N HIS A 448 -10.53 12.64 28.38
CA HIS A 448 -10.56 13.80 29.26
C HIS A 448 -11.91 13.91 29.97
N ALA A 449 -11.88 14.03 31.31
CA ALA A 449 -13.07 13.95 32.17
C ALA A 449 -14.16 14.99 31.87
N LYS A 450 -13.79 16.19 31.38
CA LYS A 450 -14.74 17.28 31.09
C LYS A 450 -15.00 17.51 29.61
N LEU A 451 -14.01 17.24 28.77
CA LEU A 451 -14.06 17.53 27.32
C LEU A 451 -14.43 16.31 26.49
N GLY A 452 -14.52 15.12 27.11
CA GLY A 452 -14.64 13.85 26.42
C GLY A 452 -13.25 13.38 25.95
N GLU A 453 -12.65 14.12 25.02
CA GLU A 453 -11.28 13.90 24.53
C GLU A 453 -10.43 15.16 24.66
N ASP A 454 -9.12 14.97 24.72
CA ASP A 454 -8.11 16.01 24.64
C ASP A 454 -6.98 15.59 23.69
N ILE A 455 -6.07 16.50 23.40
CA ILE A 455 -5.04 16.36 22.41
C ILE A 455 -3.71 16.00 23.06
N ALA A 456 -3.14 14.86 22.66
CA ALA A 456 -1.77 14.48 22.99
C ALA A 456 -0.91 14.37 21.74
N VAL A 457 0.39 14.60 21.86
CA VAL A 457 1.37 14.41 20.79
C VAL A 457 2.55 13.59 21.29
N ALA A 458 2.94 12.58 20.50
CA ALA A 458 4.20 11.86 20.66
C ALA A 458 5.22 12.42 19.65
N ILE A 459 6.42 12.74 20.11
CA ILE A 459 7.45 13.44 19.33
C ILE A 459 8.77 12.68 19.42
N VAL A 460 9.44 12.50 18.26
CA VAL A 460 10.84 12.09 18.16
C VAL A 460 11.65 13.30 17.73
N LEU A 461 12.69 13.63 18.47
CA LEU A 461 13.57 14.78 18.18
C LEU A 461 14.63 14.43 17.13
N ARG A 462 15.12 15.44 16.40
CA ARG A 462 16.18 15.31 15.39
C ARG A 462 17.55 15.17 16.06
N GLY A 463 18.22 14.03 15.89
CA GLY A 463 19.60 13.82 16.33
C GLY A 463 19.81 14.19 17.81
N THR A 464 20.70 15.13 18.07
CA THR A 464 21.01 15.63 19.44
C THR A 464 20.26 16.89 19.83
N MET A 465 19.27 17.32 19.02
CA MET A 465 18.47 18.51 19.33
C MET A 465 17.58 18.27 20.55
N THR A 466 17.31 19.34 21.28
CA THR A 466 16.47 19.32 22.48
C THR A 466 15.30 20.30 22.33
N ALA A 467 14.15 19.89 22.80
CA ALA A 467 12.97 20.72 22.98
C ALA A 467 12.25 20.27 24.25
N ASP A 468 11.53 21.17 24.91
CA ASP A 468 10.65 20.82 26.00
C ASP A 468 9.18 20.95 25.62
N ALA A 469 8.29 20.43 26.44
CA ALA A 469 6.86 20.47 26.18
C ALA A 469 6.30 21.88 26.03
N ARG A 470 6.90 22.86 26.75
CA ARG A 470 6.49 24.25 26.69
C ARG A 470 6.80 24.87 25.33
N SER A 471 8.02 24.71 24.82
CA SER A 471 8.42 25.22 23.52
C SER A 471 7.58 24.61 22.36
N ILE A 472 7.22 23.34 22.45
CA ILE A 472 6.33 22.69 21.50
C ILE A 472 4.92 23.30 21.53
N LYS A 473 4.35 23.50 22.74
CA LYS A 473 3.03 24.14 22.90
C LYS A 473 3.03 25.59 22.41
N GLU A 474 4.05 26.37 22.70
CA GLU A 474 4.21 27.76 22.26
C GLU A 474 4.33 27.83 20.73
N PHE A 475 5.05 26.88 20.11
CA PHE A 475 5.14 26.76 18.65
C PHE A 475 3.79 26.46 18.01
N CYS A 476 3.02 25.54 18.58
CA CYS A 476 1.66 25.24 18.12
C CYS A 476 0.73 26.45 18.30
N ALA A 477 0.75 27.09 19.47
CA ALA A 477 -0.09 28.25 19.78
C ALA A 477 0.15 29.45 18.85
N SER A 478 1.35 29.58 18.32
CA SER A 478 1.67 30.65 17.35
C SER A 478 1.09 30.40 15.94
N ARG A 479 0.55 29.20 15.65
CA ARG A 479 0.12 28.76 14.31
C ARG A 479 -1.27 28.15 14.27
N LEU A 480 -1.78 27.70 15.40
CA LEU A 480 -3.07 27.01 15.53
C LEU A 480 -3.98 27.78 16.49
N ALA A 481 -5.28 27.58 16.31
CA ALA A 481 -6.26 28.06 17.30
C ALA A 481 -6.02 27.39 18.66
N GLU A 482 -6.32 28.10 19.75
CA GLU A 482 -6.05 27.68 21.14
C GLU A 482 -6.59 26.27 21.45
N PHE A 483 -7.80 25.94 20.98
CA PHE A 483 -8.41 24.62 21.21
C PHE A 483 -7.72 23.46 20.45
N LYS A 484 -6.79 23.76 19.52
CA LYS A 484 -5.99 22.78 18.78
C LYS A 484 -4.59 22.59 19.37
N VAL A 485 -4.21 23.38 20.37
CA VAL A 485 -2.90 23.25 21.01
C VAL A 485 -2.88 21.98 21.87
N PRO A 486 -1.87 21.10 21.68
CA PRO A 486 -1.76 19.87 22.48
C PRO A 486 -1.62 20.15 23.97
N GLU A 487 -2.41 19.46 24.81
CA GLU A 487 -2.24 19.55 26.26
C GLU A 487 -1.11 18.64 26.73
N THR A 488 -0.97 17.45 26.15
CA THR A 488 0.03 16.47 26.54
C THR A 488 1.09 16.33 25.43
N VAL A 489 2.37 16.50 25.82
CA VAL A 489 3.53 16.32 24.91
C VAL A 489 4.43 15.24 25.49
N ILE A 490 4.72 14.19 24.69
CA ILE A 490 5.53 13.05 25.06
C ILE A 490 6.72 12.94 24.11
N PHE A 491 7.92 12.84 24.64
CA PHE A 491 9.12 12.60 23.85
C PHE A 491 9.47 11.11 23.87
N LEU A 492 9.69 10.55 22.69
CA LEU A 492 10.02 9.13 22.48
C LEU A 492 11.29 9.01 21.66
N GLU A 493 12.00 7.89 21.82
CA GLU A 493 13.10 7.52 20.91
C GLU A 493 12.57 7.04 19.56
N GLU A 494 11.43 6.35 19.57
CA GLU A 494 10.73 5.87 18.37
C GLU A 494 9.22 5.83 18.61
N ILE A 495 8.44 6.26 17.61
CA ILE A 495 6.98 6.13 17.60
C ILE A 495 6.60 4.73 17.09
N PRO A 496 5.70 4.01 17.78
CA PRO A 496 5.23 2.70 17.36
C PRO A 496 4.65 2.72 15.94
N LYS A 497 5.08 1.78 15.11
CA LYS A 497 4.64 1.61 13.72
C LYS A 497 3.85 0.31 13.56
N GLY A 498 2.94 0.29 12.61
CA GLY A 498 2.27 -0.93 12.16
C GLY A 498 3.17 -1.79 11.26
N ALA A 499 2.73 -2.99 10.92
CA ALA A 499 3.45 -3.95 10.06
C ALA A 499 3.84 -3.40 8.67
N THR A 500 3.14 -2.37 8.20
CA THR A 500 3.40 -1.68 6.93
C THR A 500 4.34 -0.47 7.05
N GLY A 501 4.91 -0.22 8.24
CA GLY A 501 5.75 0.96 8.52
C GLY A 501 4.98 2.26 8.76
N LYS A 502 3.63 2.23 8.75
CA LYS A 502 2.79 3.39 9.05
C LYS A 502 2.76 3.68 10.54
N LEU A 503 2.79 4.96 10.90
CA LEU A 503 2.54 5.41 12.27
C LEU A 503 1.08 5.09 12.64
N GLN A 504 0.88 4.54 13.83
CA GLN A 504 -0.46 4.20 14.35
C GLN A 504 -0.92 5.24 15.35
N ARG A 505 -2.08 5.83 15.11
CA ARG A 505 -2.69 6.84 15.99
C ARG A 505 -3.70 6.21 16.94
N ILE A 506 -4.58 5.37 16.40
CA ILE A 506 -5.62 4.70 17.18
C ILE A 506 -4.97 3.66 18.12
N GLY A 507 -5.38 3.68 19.39
CA GLY A 507 -4.81 2.84 20.44
C GLY A 507 -3.44 3.29 20.95
N LEU A 508 -2.88 4.39 20.45
CA LEU A 508 -1.58 4.90 20.92
C LEU A 508 -1.66 5.38 22.37
N ALA A 509 -2.76 6.01 22.76
CA ALA A 509 -2.99 6.43 24.16
C ALA A 509 -2.85 5.24 25.13
N ALA A 510 -3.51 4.12 24.84
CA ALA A 510 -3.42 2.92 25.67
C ALA A 510 -2.00 2.33 25.70
N LYS A 511 -1.31 2.28 24.55
CA LYS A 511 0.08 1.80 24.47
C LYS A 511 1.06 2.65 25.28
N LEU A 512 0.76 3.94 25.45
CA LEU A 512 1.57 4.89 26.20
C LEU A 512 1.08 5.10 27.65
N GLY A 513 0.06 4.33 28.09
CA GLY A 513 -0.46 4.41 29.46
C GLY A 513 -1.27 5.67 29.77
N LEU A 514 -1.90 6.26 28.74
CA LEU A 514 -2.69 7.50 28.85
C LEU A 514 -4.20 7.27 28.70
N ALA A 515 -4.66 6.02 28.59
CA ALA A 515 -6.07 5.66 28.45
C ALA A 515 -6.54 4.72 29.56
#